data_3eed78c2d65b48fa6491e4a8ad710853
#
_entry.id   3eed78c2d65b48fa6491e4a8ad710853
#
_cell.length_a   1.000
_cell.length_b   1.000
_cell.length_c   1.000
_cell.angle_alpha   90.00
_cell.angle_beta   90.00
_cell.angle_gamma   90.00
#
_symmetry.space_group_name_H-M   'P 1'
#
loop_
_entity.id
_entity.type
_entity.pdbx_description
1 polymer ?
#
loop_
_entity_poly.entity_id
_entity_poly.type
_entity_poly.pdbx_seq_one_letter_code
_entity_poly.pdbx_strand_id
1 'polypeptide(L)'
;MKRLDLIVATLSFATAMAVSVKATAAPVDDASRLSSQYASWAGGKSNADSLVDGLRSGSSVTLVTVSPDNSKSIAGFTARTRMSSAEIAASLAAAKRSLAGMGIRQPSADQIQAALIGGEVTLPSGKTRMVQGAVALRAEPTVSPVASR
;
A
#
# COMPACT_ATOMS: atom_id res chain seq x y z
N MET A 1 27.40 -31.05 -72.43
CA MET A 1 28.40 -31.51 -71.44
C MET A 1 28.58 -30.41 -70.42
N LYS A 2 27.98 -30.53 -69.26
CA LYS A 2 28.39 -29.82 -68.04
C LYS A 2 27.63 -30.45 -66.91
N ARG A 3 28.37 -30.96 -66.01
CA ARG A 3 27.89 -31.75 -64.82
C ARG A 3 27.24 -30.82 -63.81
N LEU A 4 26.02 -31.17 -63.45
CA LEU A 4 25.37 -30.59 -62.25
C LEU A 4 25.97 -31.26 -61.03
N ASP A 5 26.72 -30.52 -60.28
CA ASP A 5 27.10 -30.93 -58.92
C ASP A 5 25.94 -30.62 -57.95
N LEU A 6 25.36 -31.68 -57.47
CA LEU A 6 24.28 -31.67 -56.51
C LEU A 6 24.89 -31.47 -55.10
N ILE A 7 24.85 -30.27 -54.63
CA ILE A 7 25.25 -30.00 -53.22
C ILE A 7 24.08 -30.35 -52.33
N VAL A 8 24.22 -31.47 -51.67
CA VAL A 8 23.31 -31.86 -50.57
C VAL A 8 23.63 -31.03 -49.37
N ALA A 9 22.81 -30.04 -49.11
CA ALA A 9 22.86 -29.27 -47.84
C ALA A 9 22.16 -30.08 -46.77
N THR A 10 22.94 -30.69 -45.91
CA THR A 10 22.45 -31.31 -44.68
C THR A 10 22.02 -30.24 -43.70
N LEU A 11 20.72 -30.11 -43.53
CA LEU A 11 20.10 -29.21 -42.57
C LEU A 11 20.24 -29.83 -41.18
N SER A 12 21.25 -29.37 -40.43
CA SER A 12 21.43 -29.73 -39.04
C SER A 12 20.37 -28.97 -38.20
N PHE A 13 19.37 -29.68 -37.78
CA PHE A 13 18.42 -29.19 -36.73
C PHE A 13 19.16 -29.13 -35.40
N ALA A 14 19.62 -27.94 -35.02
CA ALA A 14 20.04 -27.65 -33.65
C ALA A 14 18.78 -27.53 -32.82
N THR A 15 18.48 -28.56 -32.05
CA THR A 15 17.43 -28.53 -31.00
C THR A 15 17.92 -27.64 -29.89
N ALA A 16 17.56 -26.38 -29.93
CA ALA A 16 17.77 -25.47 -28.78
C ALA A 16 16.83 -25.93 -27.65
N MET A 17 17.36 -26.66 -26.68
CA MET A 17 16.70 -26.86 -25.40
C MET A 17 16.62 -25.51 -24.72
N ALA A 18 15.46 -24.87 -24.78
CA ALA A 18 15.12 -23.75 -23.96
C ALA A 18 15.06 -24.22 -22.50
N VAL A 19 16.14 -24.08 -21.76
CA VAL A 19 16.15 -24.16 -20.32
C VAL A 19 15.34 -22.99 -19.84
N SER A 20 14.06 -23.24 -19.55
CA SER A 20 13.22 -22.29 -18.81
C SER A 20 13.79 -22.19 -17.41
N VAL A 21 14.71 -21.25 -17.22
CA VAL A 21 15.08 -20.80 -15.89
C VAL A 21 13.82 -20.12 -15.34
N LYS A 22 13.02 -20.88 -14.58
CA LYS A 22 12.06 -20.27 -13.68
C LYS A 22 12.89 -19.40 -12.75
N ALA A 23 12.94 -18.11 -13.04
CA ALA A 23 13.40 -17.13 -12.08
C ALA A 23 12.44 -17.24 -10.90
N THR A 24 12.87 -17.95 -9.86
CA THR A 24 12.20 -17.95 -8.56
C THR A 24 12.47 -16.55 -8.03
N ALA A 25 11.54 -15.62 -8.30
CA ALA A 25 11.53 -14.33 -7.64
C ALA A 25 11.57 -14.65 -6.14
N ALA A 26 12.59 -14.13 -5.44
CA ALA A 26 12.62 -14.19 -4.00
C ALA A 26 11.24 -13.73 -3.48
N PRO A 27 10.64 -14.38 -2.48
CA PRO A 27 9.37 -13.95 -1.94
C PRO A 27 9.53 -12.49 -1.51
N VAL A 28 8.96 -11.59 -2.30
CA VAL A 28 8.86 -10.18 -1.90
C VAL A 28 8.01 -10.21 -0.65
N ASP A 29 8.58 -9.81 0.47
CA ASP A 29 7.84 -9.72 1.72
C ASP A 29 6.57 -8.89 1.47
N ASP A 30 5.42 -9.40 1.89
CA ASP A 30 4.12 -8.75 1.70
C ASP A 30 4.13 -7.30 2.21
N ALA A 31 4.92 -7.01 3.24
CA ALA A 31 5.13 -5.68 3.77
C ALA A 31 5.78 -4.75 2.73
N SER A 32 6.87 -5.19 2.08
CA SER A 32 7.55 -4.43 1.05
C SER A 32 6.67 -4.17 -0.17
N ARG A 33 5.81 -5.13 -0.51
CA ARG A 33 4.85 -4.99 -1.61
C ARG A 33 3.78 -3.96 -1.27
N LEU A 34 3.24 -3.99 -0.05
CA LEU A 34 2.28 -3.01 0.44
C LEU A 34 2.89 -1.61 0.50
N SER A 35 4.08 -1.46 1.07
CA SER A 35 4.80 -0.19 1.09
C SER A 35 4.98 0.39 -0.31
N SER A 36 5.41 -0.41 -1.27
CA SER A 36 5.59 0.04 -2.65
C SER A 36 4.27 0.46 -3.30
N GLN A 37 3.19 -0.28 -3.04
CA GLN A 37 1.86 0.02 -3.58
C GLN A 37 1.29 1.34 -3.06
N TYR A 38 1.57 1.68 -1.81
CA TYR A 38 1.05 2.88 -1.16
C TYR A 38 2.03 4.05 -1.09
N ALA A 39 3.28 3.87 -1.55
CA ALA A 39 4.32 4.89 -1.48
C ALA A 39 3.90 6.25 -2.07
N SER A 40 3.33 6.25 -3.27
CA SER A 40 2.88 7.48 -3.92
C SER A 40 1.75 8.18 -3.15
N TRP A 41 0.81 7.40 -2.61
CA TRP A 41 -0.31 7.94 -1.83
C TRP A 41 0.12 8.44 -0.45
N ALA A 42 1.07 7.76 0.20
CA ALA A 42 1.59 8.12 1.51
C ALA A 42 2.56 9.31 1.50
N GLY A 43 2.87 9.86 0.32
CA GLY A 43 3.83 10.95 0.19
C GLY A 43 5.29 10.49 0.18
N GLY A 44 5.54 9.21 -0.06
CA GLY A 44 6.87 8.61 -0.21
C GLY A 44 7.00 7.22 0.39
N LYS A 45 8.05 6.51 -0.04
CA LYS A 45 8.30 5.14 0.42
C LYS A 45 8.54 5.07 1.94
N SER A 46 9.25 6.02 2.51
CA SER A 46 9.54 6.08 3.96
C SER A 46 8.25 6.15 4.79
N ASN A 47 7.27 6.94 4.37
CA ASN A 47 5.96 6.99 5.03
C ASN A 47 5.19 5.68 4.88
N ALA A 48 5.22 5.08 3.68
CA ALA A 48 4.56 3.80 3.43
C ALA A 48 5.18 2.67 4.26
N ASP A 49 6.51 2.63 4.37
CA ASP A 49 7.22 1.69 5.23
C ASP A 49 6.81 1.90 6.70
N SER A 50 6.82 3.14 7.19
CA SER A 50 6.40 3.49 8.55
C SER A 50 4.96 3.07 8.84
N LEU A 51 4.03 3.26 7.87
CA LEU A 51 2.64 2.82 7.99
C LEU A 51 2.53 1.30 8.10
N VAL A 52 3.15 0.58 7.18
CA VAL A 52 3.05 -0.89 7.12
C VAL A 52 3.72 -1.53 8.34
N ASP A 53 4.91 -1.08 8.70
CA ASP A 53 5.66 -1.61 9.84
C ASP A 53 4.98 -1.28 11.16
N GLY A 54 4.51 -0.04 11.33
CA GLY A 54 3.80 0.39 12.52
C GLY A 54 2.49 -0.36 12.74
N LEU A 55 1.69 -0.54 11.70
CA LEU A 55 0.44 -1.30 11.75
C LEU A 55 0.70 -2.79 11.98
N ARG A 56 1.76 -3.35 11.40
CA ARG A 56 2.14 -4.75 11.56
C ARG A 56 2.64 -5.07 12.96
N SER A 57 3.43 -4.20 13.53
CA SER A 57 4.05 -4.40 14.84
C SER A 57 3.19 -3.89 16.01
N GLY A 58 2.18 -3.07 15.73
CA GLY A 58 1.42 -2.37 16.76
C GLY A 58 2.22 -1.26 17.42
N SER A 59 3.13 -0.63 16.68
CA SER A 59 4.02 0.42 17.17
C SER A 59 3.65 1.80 16.64
N SER A 60 4.45 2.80 17.02
CA SER A 60 4.27 4.17 16.56
C SER A 60 4.55 4.32 15.07
N VAL A 61 3.68 5.03 14.40
CA VAL A 61 3.80 5.46 13.00
C VAL A 61 4.12 6.94 12.99
N THR A 62 5.09 7.36 12.22
CA THR A 62 5.38 8.78 11.96
C THR A 62 5.33 9.03 10.47
N LEU A 63 4.56 10.03 10.08
CA LEU A 63 4.38 10.44 8.69
C LEU A 63 4.89 11.85 8.51
N VAL A 64 5.61 12.08 7.43
CA VAL A 64 6.12 13.41 7.04
C VAL A 64 5.75 13.64 5.60
N THR A 65 4.89 14.61 5.34
CA THR A 65 4.56 15.02 3.97
C THR A 65 5.01 16.46 3.73
N VAL A 66 5.41 16.71 2.51
CA VAL A 66 5.80 18.06 2.05
C VAL A 66 4.82 18.46 0.97
N SER A 67 4.13 19.55 1.20
CA SER A 67 3.20 20.14 0.23
C SER A 67 3.94 20.90 -0.88
N PRO A 68 3.29 21.16 -2.03
CA PRO A 68 3.89 21.92 -3.13
C PRO A 68 4.40 23.32 -2.75
N ASP A 69 3.84 23.92 -1.72
CA ASP A 69 4.26 25.20 -1.13
C ASP A 69 5.44 25.07 -0.15
N ASN A 70 6.06 23.89 -0.09
CA ASN A 70 7.17 23.55 0.80
C ASN A 70 6.80 23.51 2.28
N SER A 71 5.52 23.54 2.64
CA SER A 71 5.08 23.32 4.01
C SER A 71 5.21 21.83 4.38
N LYS A 72 5.68 21.56 5.60
CA LYS A 72 5.79 20.21 6.15
C LYS A 72 4.61 19.93 7.07
N SER A 73 3.94 18.80 6.85
CA SER A 73 2.99 18.23 7.78
C SER A 73 3.62 16.99 8.41
N ILE A 74 3.61 16.93 9.74
CA ILE A 74 4.12 15.79 10.51
C ILE A 74 2.99 15.30 11.38
N ALA A 75 2.62 14.04 11.19
CA ALA A 75 1.59 13.39 11.97
C ALA A 75 2.13 12.08 12.53
N GLY A 76 1.65 11.71 13.72
CA GLY A 76 2.06 10.48 14.37
C GLY A 76 0.92 9.86 15.15
N PHE A 77 0.83 8.54 15.11
CA PHE A 77 -0.11 7.76 15.92
C PHE A 77 0.50 6.41 16.29
N THR A 78 -0.07 5.77 17.29
CA THR A 78 0.34 4.43 17.69
C THR A 78 -0.76 3.44 17.36
N ALA A 79 -0.44 2.42 16.59
CA ALA A 79 -1.35 1.30 16.36
C ALA A 79 -1.48 0.50 17.65
N ARG A 80 -2.70 0.34 18.16
CA ARG A 80 -2.93 -0.37 19.45
C ARG A 80 -2.87 -1.88 19.33
N THR A 81 -3.04 -2.40 18.12
CA THR A 81 -3.06 -3.83 17.82
C THR A 81 -2.20 -4.15 16.62
N ARG A 82 -1.60 -5.32 16.63
CA ARG A 82 -0.89 -5.85 15.46
C ARG A 82 -1.89 -6.26 14.40
N MET A 83 -1.59 -5.93 13.16
CA MET A 83 -2.44 -6.26 12.02
C MET A 83 -1.71 -7.19 11.05
N SER A 84 -2.46 -8.12 10.46
CA SER A 84 -1.97 -8.94 9.35
C SER A 84 -1.82 -8.11 8.07
N SER A 85 -1.03 -8.60 7.10
CA SER A 85 -0.86 -7.92 5.81
C SER A 85 -2.19 -7.67 5.09
N ALA A 86 -3.14 -8.61 5.19
CA ALA A 86 -4.47 -8.47 4.60
C ALA A 86 -5.30 -7.35 5.27
N GLU A 87 -5.21 -7.23 6.59
CA GLU A 87 -5.89 -6.16 7.35
C GLU A 87 -5.29 -4.79 7.07
N ILE A 88 -3.95 -4.72 6.98
CA ILE A 88 -3.25 -3.50 6.60
C ILE A 88 -3.68 -3.05 5.20
N ALA A 89 -3.66 -3.97 4.22
CA ALA A 89 -4.09 -3.69 2.86
C ALA A 89 -5.52 -3.15 2.81
N ALA A 90 -6.45 -3.79 3.53
CA ALA A 90 -7.85 -3.37 3.58
C ALA A 90 -8.03 -2.01 4.26
N SER A 91 -7.28 -1.73 5.33
CA SER A 91 -7.34 -0.46 6.06
C SER A 91 -6.77 0.69 5.23
N LEU A 92 -5.62 0.49 4.59
CA LEU A 92 -5.02 1.47 3.69
C LEU A 92 -5.91 1.75 2.47
N ALA A 93 -6.51 0.70 1.88
CA ALA A 93 -7.44 0.85 0.77
C ALA A 93 -8.72 1.61 1.19
N ALA A 94 -9.25 1.36 2.38
CA ALA A 94 -10.40 2.07 2.91
C ALA A 94 -10.09 3.55 3.18
N ALA A 95 -8.97 3.85 3.82
CA ALA A 95 -8.49 5.22 4.05
C ALA A 95 -8.30 5.98 2.73
N LYS A 96 -7.64 5.36 1.76
CA LYS A 96 -7.43 5.94 0.43
C LYS A 96 -8.75 6.24 -0.27
N ARG A 97 -9.72 5.32 -0.25
CA ARG A 97 -11.05 5.54 -0.84
C ARG A 97 -11.82 6.64 -0.14
N SER A 98 -11.76 6.71 1.19
CA SER A 98 -12.41 7.75 1.98
C SER A 98 -11.90 9.14 1.59
N LEU A 99 -10.59 9.33 1.54
CA LEU A 99 -9.97 10.60 1.14
C LEU A 99 -10.23 10.94 -0.32
N ALA A 100 -10.17 9.96 -1.22
CA ALA A 100 -10.48 10.16 -2.65
C ALA A 100 -11.94 10.59 -2.87
N GLY A 101 -12.88 10.05 -2.09
CA GLY A 101 -14.29 10.46 -2.09
C GLY A 101 -14.50 11.90 -1.62
N MET A 102 -13.55 12.46 -0.91
CA MET A 102 -13.52 13.87 -0.49
C MET A 102 -12.70 14.77 -1.43
N GLY A 103 -12.24 14.25 -2.57
CA GLY A 103 -11.43 14.98 -3.53
C GLY A 103 -9.94 15.05 -3.19
N ILE A 104 -9.48 14.34 -2.15
CA ILE A 104 -8.09 14.36 -1.69
C ILE A 104 -7.36 13.17 -2.31
N ARG A 105 -6.53 13.43 -3.31
CA ARG A 105 -5.74 12.40 -4.01
C ARG A 105 -4.32 12.28 -3.50
N GLN A 106 -3.76 13.39 -3.03
CA GLN A 106 -2.44 13.46 -2.38
C GLN A 106 -2.64 14.02 -0.97
N PRO A 107 -2.89 13.16 0.00
CA PRO A 107 -3.19 13.60 1.35
C PRO A 107 -1.93 14.06 2.09
N SER A 108 -2.11 14.99 3.02
CA SER A 108 -1.10 15.33 4.01
C SER A 108 -0.99 14.24 5.08
N ALA A 109 0.08 14.31 5.89
CA ALA A 109 0.28 13.38 7.00
C ALA A 109 -0.91 13.35 7.96
N ASP A 110 -1.46 14.53 8.30
CA ASP A 110 -2.64 14.67 9.18
C ASP A 110 -3.89 14.04 8.58
N GLN A 111 -4.09 14.20 7.26
CA GLN A 111 -5.23 13.61 6.56
C GLN A 111 -5.15 12.08 6.50
N ILE A 112 -3.95 11.53 6.31
CA ILE A 112 -3.70 10.07 6.36
C ILE A 112 -3.99 9.56 7.77
N GLN A 113 -3.47 10.24 8.80
CA GLN A 113 -3.72 9.90 10.19
C GLN A 113 -5.23 9.89 10.47
N ALA A 114 -5.94 10.96 10.16
CA ALA A 114 -7.37 11.05 10.38
C ALA A 114 -8.16 9.97 9.64
N ALA A 115 -7.78 9.61 8.41
CA ALA A 115 -8.41 8.55 7.65
C ALA A 115 -8.18 7.14 8.24
N LEU A 116 -7.06 6.94 8.96
CA LEU A 116 -6.73 5.65 9.58
C LEU A 116 -7.31 5.49 10.99
N ILE A 117 -7.17 6.50 11.83
CA ILE A 117 -7.57 6.41 13.25
C ILE A 117 -8.82 7.23 13.60
N GLY A 118 -9.34 7.99 12.64
CA GLY A 118 -10.46 8.92 12.84
C GLY A 118 -9.98 10.32 13.19
N GLY A 119 -10.79 11.31 12.89
CA GLY A 119 -10.50 12.71 13.20
C GLY A 119 -11.06 13.67 12.17
N GLU A 120 -10.66 14.92 12.27
CA GLU A 120 -11.02 15.97 11.32
C GLU A 120 -10.10 15.96 10.11
N VAL A 121 -10.70 16.09 8.94
CA VAL A 121 -9.99 16.25 7.67
C VAL A 121 -10.37 17.59 7.07
N THR A 122 -9.39 18.42 6.78
CA THR A 122 -9.59 19.65 6.02
C THR A 122 -9.66 19.33 4.53
N LEU A 123 -10.77 19.72 3.93
CA LEU A 123 -11.03 19.54 2.49
C LEU A 123 -10.28 20.61 1.67
N PRO A 124 -10.05 20.37 0.37
CA PRO A 124 -9.49 21.41 -0.53
C PRO A 124 -10.31 22.70 -0.58
N SER A 125 -11.59 22.64 -0.21
CA SER A 125 -12.47 23.80 -0.09
C SER A 125 -12.29 24.62 1.19
N GLY A 126 -11.37 24.22 2.09
CA GLY A 126 -11.17 24.83 3.41
C GLY A 126 -12.19 24.40 4.48
N LYS A 127 -13.17 23.57 4.13
CA LYS A 127 -14.12 23.03 5.10
C LYS A 127 -13.53 21.82 5.81
N THR A 128 -13.88 21.61 7.07
CA THR A 128 -13.52 20.41 7.83
C THR A 128 -14.63 19.38 7.82
N ARG A 129 -14.25 18.12 7.86
CA ARG A 129 -15.17 16.98 7.95
C ARG A 129 -14.61 15.91 8.90
N MET A 130 -15.47 15.40 9.77
CA MET A 130 -15.13 14.25 10.61
C MET A 130 -15.12 12.98 9.77
N VAL A 131 -14.07 12.17 9.95
CA VAL A 131 -13.88 10.88 9.30
C VAL A 131 -13.76 9.79 10.35
N GLN A 132 -14.43 8.69 10.12
CA GLN A 132 -14.22 7.48 10.92
C GLN A 132 -12.95 6.78 10.44
N GLY A 133 -12.07 6.42 11.38
CA GLY A 133 -10.81 5.77 11.05
C GLY A 133 -10.98 4.37 10.50
N ALA A 134 -10.29 4.06 9.43
CA ALA A 134 -10.32 2.73 8.80
C ALA A 134 -9.85 1.61 9.74
N VAL A 135 -8.94 1.93 10.66
CA VAL A 135 -8.45 1.00 11.71
C VAL A 135 -9.44 0.93 12.87
N ALA A 136 -10.05 2.04 13.26
CA ALA A 136 -11.02 2.10 14.35
C ALA A 136 -12.32 1.32 14.04
N LEU A 137 -12.75 1.30 12.77
CA LEU A 137 -13.93 0.54 12.36
C LEU A 137 -13.80 -0.98 12.56
N ARG A 138 -12.58 -1.50 12.72
CA ARG A 138 -12.32 -2.91 13.00
C ARG A 138 -12.21 -3.24 14.48
N ALA A 139 -12.04 -2.23 15.31
CA ALA A 139 -12.01 -2.35 16.76
C ALA A 139 -13.40 -2.07 17.38
N GLU A 140 -14.48 -2.44 16.73
CA GLU A 140 -15.79 -2.43 17.38
C GLU A 140 -15.73 -3.38 18.57
N PRO A 141 -15.82 -2.86 19.82
CA PRO A 141 -16.04 -3.75 20.93
C PRO A 141 -17.40 -4.40 20.69
N THR A 142 -17.42 -5.71 20.68
CA THR A 142 -18.65 -6.49 20.81
C THR A 142 -19.31 -6.01 22.11
N VAL A 143 -20.23 -5.05 22.01
CA VAL A 143 -21.10 -4.70 23.11
C VAL A 143 -22.01 -5.89 23.30
N SER A 144 -21.62 -6.78 24.21
CA SER A 144 -22.52 -7.80 24.71
C SER A 144 -23.74 -7.06 25.28
N PRO A 145 -24.96 -7.38 24.82
CA PRO A 145 -26.14 -6.82 25.45
C PRO A 145 -26.16 -7.33 26.89
N VAL A 146 -25.93 -6.43 27.83
CA VAL A 146 -26.23 -6.70 29.22
C VAL A 146 -27.71 -6.94 29.32
N ALA A 147 -28.09 -8.19 29.48
CA ALA A 147 -29.46 -8.54 29.81
C ALA A 147 -29.81 -7.89 31.15
N SER A 148 -30.58 -6.81 31.08
CA SER A 148 -31.24 -6.27 32.27
C SER A 148 -32.29 -7.27 32.76
N ARG A 149 -32.08 -7.76 33.96
CA ARG A 149 -33.12 -8.39 34.74
C ARG A 149 -33.93 -7.34 35.48
#